data_8cc3a25675b99d7d18828341e326ae51
#
_entry.id   8cc3a25675b99d7d18828341e326ae51
#
_cell.length_a   1.000
_cell.length_b   1.000
_cell.length_c   1.000
_cell.angle_alpha   90.00
_cell.angle_beta   90.00
_cell.angle_gamma   90.00
#
_symmetry.space_group_name_H-M   'P 1'
#
loop_
_entity.id
_entity.type
_entity.pdbx_description
1 polymer ?
#
loop_
_entity_poly.entity_id
_entity_poly.type
_entity_poly.pdbx_seq_one_letter_code
_entity_poly.pdbx_strand_id
1 'polypeptide(L)'
;MFKDRDIVCFFGDSITANGTWIAEIYQYLRKKYQIKCFNCGNAGASAYKAVEYLHSNCLSYNPDYVVTMFGINDIVSWLYSEKNKNFPNRQQTLDYYFDLHIKKYEEIIKNIKKNGAEVIMCLPVPYDEISNFDSENMKCQFRLDEAIEHQKRIAKKYNCHIVDFRNLIMQHLPESVLYNDDRIHPNELGHHYMAQIFLTEIGEKDTLDFDTPFVYEEWNKLRKEAESKYKPIDYVEFCDIFEYWVQNLSNEEKKKVVRERLEKYEDKTQYIPASYQKYIDNIDIRQRLVGEVVKLTIF
;
A
#
# COMPACT_ATOMS: atom_id res chain seq x y z
N MET A 1 10.17 18.54 -6.92
CA MET A 1 10.63 17.14 -7.13
C MET A 1 10.16 16.64 -8.48
N PHE A 2 8.87 16.62 -8.75
CA PHE A 2 8.24 16.12 -9.97
C PHE A 2 8.36 17.09 -11.16
N LYS A 3 8.12 16.57 -12.36
CA LYS A 3 8.05 17.31 -13.63
C LYS A 3 6.87 16.85 -14.48
N ASP A 4 6.60 17.58 -15.54
CA ASP A 4 5.55 17.21 -16.50
C ASP A 4 5.79 15.82 -17.11
N ARG A 5 4.70 15.05 -17.19
CA ARG A 5 4.62 13.67 -17.72
C ARG A 5 5.18 12.59 -16.81
N ASP A 6 5.62 12.92 -15.58
CA ASP A 6 6.03 11.90 -14.63
C ASP A 6 4.86 10.95 -14.31
N ILE A 7 5.22 9.70 -14.12
CA ILE A 7 4.35 8.63 -13.66
C ILE A 7 4.77 8.27 -12.23
N VAL A 8 3.84 8.41 -11.29
CA VAL A 8 4.04 8.13 -9.87
C VAL A 8 3.16 6.96 -9.46
N CYS A 9 3.76 5.87 -9.02
CA CYS A 9 3.04 4.72 -8.47
C CYS A 9 3.12 4.72 -6.95
N PHE A 10 1.98 4.58 -6.27
CA PHE A 10 1.89 4.43 -4.82
C PHE A 10 1.72 2.95 -4.50
N PHE A 11 2.77 2.32 -3.97
CA PHE A 11 2.85 0.89 -3.74
C PHE A 11 2.93 0.58 -2.24
N GLY A 12 1.91 -0.05 -1.68
CA GLY A 12 1.78 -0.27 -0.24
C GLY A 12 0.64 -1.22 0.13
N ASP A 13 0.23 -1.13 1.39
CA ASP A 13 -0.82 -1.94 2.00
C ASP A 13 -2.23 -1.33 1.91
N SER A 14 -3.12 -1.67 2.87
CA SER A 14 -4.50 -1.18 2.94
C SER A 14 -4.60 0.34 3.06
N ILE A 15 -3.67 0.99 3.74
CA ILE A 15 -3.66 2.45 3.91
C ILE A 15 -3.38 3.13 2.56
N THR A 16 -2.49 2.54 1.76
CA THR A 16 -2.26 2.97 0.39
C THR A 16 -3.45 2.63 -0.50
N ALA A 17 -4.00 1.42 -0.38
CA ALA A 17 -5.15 0.97 -1.18
C ALA A 17 -6.40 1.83 -0.97
N ASN A 18 -6.62 2.37 0.23
CA ASN A 18 -7.70 3.31 0.52
C ASN A 18 -7.68 4.52 -0.42
N GLY A 19 -6.49 5.04 -0.73
CA GLY A 19 -6.28 6.04 -1.77
C GLY A 19 -6.67 7.48 -1.40
N THR A 20 -7.28 7.73 -0.26
CA THR A 20 -7.79 9.06 0.13
C THR A 20 -6.67 10.11 0.18
N TRP A 21 -5.54 9.80 0.83
CA TRP A 21 -4.39 10.70 0.86
C TRP A 21 -3.73 10.87 -0.52
N ILE A 22 -3.76 9.83 -1.36
CA ILE A 22 -3.23 9.87 -2.73
C ILE A 22 -4.08 10.80 -3.61
N ALA A 23 -5.40 10.76 -3.43
CA ALA A 23 -6.31 11.64 -4.17
C ALA A 23 -6.03 13.11 -3.89
N GLU A 24 -5.78 13.47 -2.64
CA GLU A 24 -5.42 14.84 -2.26
C GLU A 24 -4.08 15.26 -2.86
N ILE A 25 -3.06 14.40 -2.74
CA ILE A 25 -1.75 14.62 -3.36
C ILE A 25 -1.90 14.84 -4.87
N TYR A 26 -2.63 13.96 -5.55
CA TYR A 26 -2.85 14.07 -6.98
C TYR A 26 -3.57 15.37 -7.35
N GLN A 27 -4.63 15.75 -6.63
CA GLN A 27 -5.34 17.02 -6.89
C GLN A 27 -4.45 18.24 -6.71
N TYR A 28 -3.50 18.19 -5.78
CA TYR A 28 -2.51 19.24 -5.61
C TYR A 28 -1.52 19.29 -6.76
N LEU A 29 -0.90 18.14 -7.07
CA LEU A 29 0.16 18.04 -8.08
C LEU A 29 -0.34 18.34 -9.50
N ARG A 30 -1.55 17.90 -9.85
CA ARG A 30 -2.13 18.14 -11.19
C ARG A 30 -2.37 19.61 -11.52
N LYS A 31 -2.36 20.49 -10.51
CA LYS A 31 -2.43 21.93 -10.72
C LYS A 31 -1.11 22.52 -11.18
N LYS A 32 -0.01 21.82 -10.90
CA LYS A 32 1.35 22.25 -11.22
C LYS A 32 1.94 21.50 -12.41
N TYR A 33 1.58 20.22 -12.58
CA TYR A 33 2.20 19.28 -13.51
C TYR A 33 1.17 18.48 -14.31
N GLN A 34 1.53 18.09 -15.54
CA GLN A 34 0.83 17.04 -16.28
C GLN A 34 1.31 15.67 -15.77
N ILE A 35 0.88 15.28 -14.60
CA ILE A 35 1.35 14.08 -13.88
C ILE A 35 0.30 12.96 -13.90
N LYS A 36 0.76 11.71 -13.81
CA LYS A 36 -0.10 10.54 -13.59
C LYS A 36 0.24 9.89 -12.26
N CYS A 37 -0.77 9.63 -11.45
CA CYS A 37 -0.63 8.90 -10.20
C CYS A 37 -1.43 7.60 -10.26
N PHE A 38 -0.79 6.48 -9.88
CA PHE A 38 -1.43 5.17 -9.82
C PHE A 38 -1.44 4.66 -8.39
N ASN A 39 -2.61 4.25 -7.92
CA ASN A 39 -2.73 3.54 -6.67
C ASN A 39 -2.48 2.05 -6.90
N CYS A 40 -1.34 1.57 -6.41
CA CYS A 40 -0.88 0.19 -6.49
C CYS A 40 -0.90 -0.48 -5.10
N GLY A 41 -1.69 0.05 -4.17
CA GLY A 41 -1.86 -0.52 -2.83
C GLY A 41 -2.74 -1.77 -2.83
N ASN A 42 -2.49 -2.67 -1.90
CA ASN A 42 -3.30 -3.88 -1.71
C ASN A 42 -3.62 -4.06 -0.23
N ALA A 43 -4.90 -4.29 0.08
CA ALA A 43 -5.35 -4.52 1.45
C ALA A 43 -4.64 -5.74 2.07
N GLY A 44 -4.18 -5.60 3.31
CA GLY A 44 -3.48 -6.67 4.03
C GLY A 44 -2.09 -7.03 3.50
N ALA A 45 -1.56 -6.26 2.55
CA ALA A 45 -0.24 -6.54 1.97
C ALA A 45 0.87 -6.34 2.99
N SER A 46 1.80 -7.29 3.02
CA SER A 46 3.10 -7.21 3.67
C SER A 46 4.20 -7.16 2.61
N ALA A 47 5.37 -6.63 2.94
CA ALA A 47 6.48 -6.54 2.00
C ALA A 47 6.87 -7.92 1.43
N TYR A 48 6.79 -8.98 2.23
CA TYR A 48 7.14 -10.33 1.76
C TYR A 48 6.18 -10.89 0.71
N LYS A 49 4.90 -10.51 0.74
CA LYS A 49 3.93 -10.82 -0.31
C LYS A 49 4.05 -9.84 -1.48
N ALA A 50 4.22 -8.56 -1.18
CA ALA A 50 4.25 -7.49 -2.18
C ALA A 50 5.39 -7.64 -3.21
N VAL A 51 6.52 -8.21 -2.83
CA VAL A 51 7.63 -8.46 -3.76
C VAL A 51 7.22 -9.32 -4.96
N GLU A 52 6.27 -10.24 -4.78
CA GLU A 52 5.83 -11.17 -5.82
C GLU A 52 5.05 -10.48 -6.95
N TYR A 53 4.28 -9.46 -6.60
CA TYR A 53 3.46 -8.71 -7.56
C TYR A 53 3.96 -7.30 -7.87
N LEU A 54 5.13 -6.92 -7.35
CA LEU A 54 5.73 -5.60 -7.60
C LEU A 54 5.78 -5.26 -9.09
N HIS A 55 6.23 -6.19 -9.92
CA HIS A 55 6.33 -5.95 -11.35
C HIS A 55 4.95 -5.75 -11.99
N SER A 56 4.02 -6.66 -11.71
CA SER A 56 2.68 -6.63 -12.31
C SER A 56 1.86 -5.42 -11.88
N ASN A 57 1.93 -5.06 -10.61
CA ASN A 57 1.04 -4.08 -10.03
C ASN A 57 1.61 -2.66 -10.04
N CYS A 58 2.92 -2.53 -10.19
CA CYS A 58 3.59 -1.25 -10.07
C CYS A 58 4.55 -0.99 -11.25
N LEU A 59 5.58 -1.81 -11.43
CA LEU A 59 6.62 -1.52 -12.41
C LEU A 59 6.17 -1.65 -13.86
N SER A 60 5.08 -2.36 -14.14
CA SER A 60 4.48 -2.45 -15.47
C SER A 60 3.96 -1.11 -16.01
N TYR A 61 3.75 -0.11 -15.15
CA TYR A 61 3.41 1.25 -15.53
C TYR A 61 4.61 2.08 -16.00
N ASN A 62 5.84 1.54 -15.90
CA ASN A 62 7.08 2.26 -16.15
C ASN A 62 7.15 3.58 -15.36
N PRO A 63 7.04 3.52 -14.01
CA PRO A 63 7.02 4.73 -13.20
C PRO A 63 8.36 5.45 -13.20
N ASP A 64 8.31 6.79 -13.14
CA ASP A 64 9.46 7.63 -12.83
C ASP A 64 9.72 7.64 -11.32
N TYR A 65 8.66 7.57 -10.52
CA TYR A 65 8.70 7.50 -9.07
C TYR A 65 7.82 6.38 -8.53
N VAL A 66 8.32 5.68 -7.51
CA VAL A 66 7.52 4.76 -6.70
C VAL A 66 7.53 5.22 -5.26
N VAL A 67 6.36 5.57 -4.76
CA VAL A 67 6.10 5.87 -3.35
C VAL A 67 5.78 4.56 -2.64
N THR A 68 6.59 4.16 -1.66
CA THR A 68 6.41 2.88 -0.97
C THR A 68 6.07 3.07 0.50
N MET A 69 5.11 2.29 1.03
CA MET A 69 4.79 2.25 2.46
C MET A 69 4.39 0.85 2.89
N PHE A 70 5.22 0.18 3.70
CA PHE A 70 4.98 -1.14 4.28
C PHE A 70 5.50 -1.19 5.71
N GLY A 71 5.01 -2.15 6.49
CA GLY A 71 5.45 -2.40 7.87
C GLY A 71 4.30 -2.79 8.80
N ILE A 72 3.14 -2.16 8.65
CA ILE A 72 1.97 -2.37 9.52
C ILE A 72 1.57 -3.85 9.58
N ASN A 73 1.45 -4.52 8.43
CA ASN A 73 1.07 -5.93 8.37
C ASN A 73 2.25 -6.87 8.63
N ASP A 74 3.46 -6.40 8.40
CA ASP A 74 4.66 -7.22 8.45
C ASP A 74 5.07 -7.61 9.87
N ILE A 75 4.79 -6.75 10.86
CA ILE A 75 5.12 -7.01 12.25
C ILE A 75 4.14 -7.94 12.95
N VAL A 76 3.11 -8.45 12.23
CA VAL A 76 2.12 -9.41 12.74
C VAL A 76 1.48 -8.95 14.04
N SER A 77 0.96 -7.72 14.06
CA SER A 77 0.44 -7.01 15.24
C SER A 77 -0.54 -7.83 16.07
N TRP A 78 -1.37 -8.66 15.44
CA TRP A 78 -2.34 -9.53 16.10
C TRP A 78 -1.72 -10.50 17.12
N LEU A 79 -0.43 -10.88 16.94
CA LEU A 79 0.29 -11.74 17.90
C LEU A 79 0.63 -10.99 19.20
N TYR A 80 0.56 -9.66 19.23
CA TYR A 80 0.83 -8.88 20.46
C TYR A 80 -0.38 -8.79 21.38
N SER A 81 -1.58 -9.11 20.90
CA SER A 81 -2.79 -9.09 21.72
C SER A 81 -2.74 -10.10 22.87
N GLU A 82 -3.41 -9.78 23.98
CA GLU A 82 -3.52 -10.67 25.13
C GLU A 82 -4.16 -12.03 24.79
N LYS A 83 -5.06 -12.06 23.80
CA LYS A 83 -5.70 -13.31 23.32
C LYS A 83 -4.69 -14.28 22.74
N ASN A 84 -3.60 -13.78 22.18
CA ASN A 84 -2.58 -14.56 21.50
C ASN A 84 -1.29 -14.74 22.33
N LYS A 85 -1.29 -14.38 23.61
CA LYS A 85 -0.11 -14.50 24.48
C LYS A 85 0.46 -15.92 24.57
N ASN A 86 -0.38 -16.94 24.46
CA ASN A 86 -0.02 -18.35 24.50
C ASN A 86 0.12 -18.99 23.10
N PHE A 87 0.24 -18.16 22.03
CA PHE A 87 0.42 -18.70 20.69
C PHE A 87 1.71 -19.54 20.61
N PRO A 88 1.65 -20.76 20.06
CA PRO A 88 2.82 -21.63 19.98
C PRO A 88 3.98 -20.96 19.23
N ASN A 89 5.19 -21.04 19.78
CA ASN A 89 6.40 -20.45 19.19
C ASN A 89 6.26 -18.94 18.87
N ARG A 90 5.43 -18.21 19.64
CA ARG A 90 5.09 -16.81 19.39
C ARG A 90 6.32 -15.94 19.09
N GLN A 91 7.35 -15.99 19.93
CA GLN A 91 8.55 -15.18 19.74
C GLN A 91 9.29 -15.54 18.44
N GLN A 92 9.45 -16.82 18.15
CA GLN A 92 10.10 -17.27 16.92
C GLN A 92 9.32 -16.81 15.67
N THR A 93 7.98 -16.84 15.74
CA THR A 93 7.11 -16.36 14.67
C THR A 93 7.27 -14.85 14.47
N LEU A 94 7.29 -14.06 15.54
CA LEU A 94 7.49 -12.61 15.49
C LEU A 94 8.85 -12.25 14.86
N ASP A 95 9.91 -12.92 15.29
CA ASP A 95 11.26 -12.67 14.78
C ASP A 95 11.39 -13.09 13.31
N TYR A 96 10.81 -14.22 12.92
CA TYR A 96 10.80 -14.71 11.55
C TYR A 96 10.14 -13.68 10.59
N TYR A 97 8.94 -13.18 10.92
CA TYR A 97 8.26 -12.21 10.06
C TYR A 97 8.95 -10.85 10.04
N PHE A 98 9.56 -10.46 11.14
CA PHE A 98 10.35 -9.24 11.19
C PHE A 98 11.58 -9.29 10.27
N ASP A 99 12.37 -10.37 10.36
CA ASP A 99 13.53 -10.57 9.49
C ASP A 99 13.10 -10.67 8.02
N LEU A 100 11.97 -11.34 7.77
CA LEU A 100 11.42 -11.47 6.44
C LEU A 100 11.01 -10.11 5.86
N HIS A 101 10.37 -9.24 6.68
CA HIS A 101 10.06 -7.87 6.30
C HIS A 101 11.30 -7.11 5.84
N ILE A 102 12.33 -7.04 6.68
CA ILE A 102 13.55 -6.30 6.37
C ILE A 102 14.16 -6.76 5.04
N LYS A 103 14.32 -8.07 4.88
CA LYS A 103 14.88 -8.68 3.67
C LYS A 103 14.05 -8.38 2.43
N LYS A 104 12.72 -8.54 2.53
CA LYS A 104 11.83 -8.42 1.38
C LYS A 104 11.56 -6.97 1.01
N TYR A 105 11.49 -6.07 1.98
CA TYR A 105 11.37 -4.66 1.69
C TYR A 105 12.62 -4.12 0.99
N GLU A 106 13.81 -4.53 1.42
CA GLU A 106 15.05 -4.18 0.70
C GLU A 106 15.05 -4.74 -0.74
N GLU A 107 14.54 -5.95 -0.95
CA GLU A 107 14.39 -6.55 -2.29
C GLU A 107 13.43 -5.73 -3.17
N ILE A 108 12.31 -5.22 -2.63
CA ILE A 108 11.39 -4.31 -3.32
C ILE A 108 12.14 -3.06 -3.77
N ILE A 109 12.82 -2.37 -2.86
CA ILE A 109 13.55 -1.13 -3.15
C ILE A 109 14.62 -1.35 -4.23
N LYS A 110 15.39 -2.44 -4.10
CA LYS A 110 16.40 -2.83 -5.10
C LYS A 110 15.79 -3.05 -6.50
N ASN A 111 14.63 -3.72 -6.57
CA ASN A 111 13.97 -3.99 -7.85
C ASN A 111 13.38 -2.72 -8.47
N ILE A 112 12.83 -1.81 -7.69
CA ILE A 112 12.36 -0.50 -8.16
C ILE A 112 13.53 0.29 -8.75
N LYS A 113 14.64 0.42 -8.02
CA LYS A 113 15.84 1.13 -8.49
C LYS A 113 16.44 0.48 -9.75
N LYS A 114 16.45 -0.85 -9.83
CA LYS A 114 16.89 -1.57 -11.02
C LYS A 114 16.01 -1.30 -12.24
N ASN A 115 14.73 -1.03 -12.03
CA ASN A 115 13.78 -0.66 -13.10
C ASN A 115 13.97 0.79 -13.58
N GLY A 116 14.79 1.59 -12.90
CA GLY A 116 15.09 2.98 -13.25
C GLY A 116 14.23 4.02 -12.54
N ALA A 117 13.28 3.60 -11.70
CA ALA A 117 12.44 4.52 -10.94
C ALA A 117 13.15 5.06 -9.68
N GLU A 118 12.86 6.31 -9.35
CA GLU A 118 13.23 6.88 -8.06
C GLU A 118 12.26 6.40 -6.97
N VAL A 119 12.78 6.27 -5.74
CA VAL A 119 11.99 5.80 -4.59
C VAL A 119 11.74 6.93 -3.61
N ILE A 120 10.47 7.13 -3.27
CA ILE A 120 10.03 7.90 -2.12
C ILE A 120 9.55 6.89 -1.08
N MET A 121 10.33 6.70 -0.03
CA MET A 121 10.02 5.77 1.05
C MET A 121 9.25 6.49 2.14
N CYS A 122 7.95 6.21 2.24
CA CYS A 122 7.14 6.65 3.36
C CYS A 122 7.37 5.70 4.54
N LEU A 123 7.83 6.23 5.66
CA LEU A 123 7.83 5.48 6.92
C LEU A 123 6.38 5.29 7.37
N PRO A 124 5.99 4.07 7.78
CA PRO A 124 4.59 3.77 8.06
C PRO A 124 4.03 4.67 9.18
N VAL A 125 2.74 4.95 9.08
CA VAL A 125 2.01 5.64 10.15
C VAL A 125 2.10 4.83 11.45
N PRO A 126 2.12 5.47 12.63
CA PRO A 126 2.15 4.76 13.90
C PRO A 126 0.81 4.05 14.14
N TYR A 127 0.82 3.01 14.99
CA TYR A 127 -0.40 2.57 15.64
C TYR A 127 -0.88 3.63 16.63
N ASP A 128 -2.18 3.80 16.73
CA ASP A 128 -2.73 4.65 17.79
C ASP A 128 -2.79 3.89 19.12
N GLU A 129 -1.69 3.87 19.84
CA GLU A 129 -1.59 3.30 21.18
C GLU A 129 -1.84 4.33 22.30
N ILE A 130 -2.19 5.57 21.95
CA ILE A 130 -2.28 6.71 22.86
C ILE A 130 -3.74 7.09 23.13
N SER A 131 -4.58 7.10 22.09
CA SER A 131 -5.98 7.52 22.22
C SER A 131 -6.78 6.56 23.13
N ASN A 132 -7.72 7.15 23.85
CA ASN A 132 -8.55 6.43 24.80
C ASN A 132 -9.78 5.80 24.12
N PHE A 133 -9.55 4.71 23.38
CA PHE A 133 -10.63 3.89 22.80
C PHE A 133 -10.89 2.65 23.69
N ASP A 134 -12.11 2.13 23.63
CA ASP A 134 -12.47 0.86 24.30
C ASP A 134 -11.87 -0.38 23.63
N SER A 135 -11.21 -0.21 22.49
CA SER A 135 -10.56 -1.30 21.74
C SER A 135 -9.25 -1.74 22.40
N GLU A 136 -8.94 -3.02 22.28
CA GLU A 136 -7.71 -3.60 22.80
C GLU A 136 -6.47 -2.96 22.14
N ASN A 137 -5.60 -2.37 22.94
CA ASN A 137 -4.34 -1.81 22.47
C ASN A 137 -3.35 -2.94 22.11
N MET A 138 -2.79 -2.92 20.92
CA MET A 138 -1.91 -3.98 20.44
C MET A 138 -0.55 -3.99 21.12
N LYS A 139 -0.08 -2.86 21.68
CA LYS A 139 1.23 -2.73 22.34
C LYS A 139 2.39 -3.23 21.49
N CYS A 140 2.39 -2.88 20.21
CA CYS A 140 3.38 -3.34 19.22
C CYS A 140 4.11 -2.20 18.50
N GLN A 141 3.83 -0.94 18.84
CA GLN A 141 4.47 0.23 18.24
C GLN A 141 6.00 0.13 18.28
N PHE A 142 6.56 -0.37 19.39
CA PHE A 142 8.02 -0.52 19.53
C PHE A 142 8.62 -1.39 18.42
N ARG A 143 7.91 -2.41 17.95
CA ARG A 143 8.39 -3.30 16.88
C ARG A 143 8.31 -2.62 15.52
N LEU A 144 7.30 -1.79 15.32
CA LEU A 144 7.21 -0.95 14.12
C LEU A 144 8.35 0.08 14.11
N ASP A 145 8.68 0.66 15.26
CA ASP A 145 9.79 1.60 15.39
C ASP A 145 11.15 0.94 15.05
N GLU A 146 11.37 -0.30 15.47
CA GLU A 146 12.54 -1.08 15.06
C GLU A 146 12.56 -1.30 13.53
N ALA A 147 11.43 -1.64 12.93
CA ALA A 147 11.33 -1.78 11.48
C ALA A 147 11.64 -0.47 10.74
N ILE A 148 11.14 0.66 11.24
CA ILE A 148 11.42 2.00 10.73
C ILE A 148 12.92 2.30 10.72
N GLU A 149 13.65 1.96 11.78
CA GLU A 149 15.10 2.17 11.81
C GLU A 149 15.83 1.33 10.74
N HIS A 150 15.36 0.13 10.44
CA HIS A 150 15.88 -0.64 9.31
C HIS A 150 15.51 -0.02 7.97
N GLN A 151 14.29 0.46 7.81
CA GLN A 151 13.84 1.15 6.59
C GLN A 151 14.70 2.41 6.32
N LYS A 152 15.02 3.19 7.33
CA LYS A 152 15.93 4.35 7.20
C LYS A 152 17.34 3.93 6.70
N ARG A 153 17.86 2.79 7.18
CA ARG A 153 19.14 2.24 6.69
C ARG A 153 19.05 1.81 5.23
N ILE A 154 17.95 1.16 4.83
CA ILE A 154 17.68 0.79 3.44
C ILE A 154 17.59 2.05 2.59
N ALA A 155 16.82 3.05 3.01
CA ALA A 155 16.68 4.30 2.28
C ALA A 155 18.04 5.00 2.06
N LYS A 156 18.87 5.05 3.09
CA LYS A 156 20.24 5.59 2.98
C LYS A 156 21.09 4.80 1.99
N LYS A 157 21.03 3.46 2.04
CA LYS A 157 21.79 2.56 1.16
C LYS A 157 21.46 2.74 -0.31
N TYR A 158 20.18 2.95 -0.63
CA TYR A 158 19.68 3.06 -2.00
C TYR A 158 19.39 4.49 -2.45
N ASN A 159 19.78 5.49 -1.64
CA ASN A 159 19.53 6.90 -1.89
C ASN A 159 18.05 7.17 -2.19
N CYS A 160 17.18 6.72 -1.29
CA CYS A 160 15.74 6.98 -1.36
C CYS A 160 15.41 8.28 -0.63
N HIS A 161 14.43 9.02 -1.15
CA HIS A 161 13.82 10.10 -0.38
C HIS A 161 12.95 9.51 0.74
N ILE A 162 13.01 10.06 1.94
CA ILE A 162 12.20 9.61 3.09
C ILE A 162 11.09 10.63 3.32
N VAL A 163 9.87 10.12 3.59
CA VAL A 163 8.74 10.88 4.15
C VAL A 163 8.41 10.25 5.51
N ASP A 164 8.49 11.02 6.58
CA ASP A 164 8.29 10.54 7.96
C ASP A 164 6.89 10.87 8.48
N PHE A 165 5.91 10.02 8.20
CA PHE A 165 4.57 10.16 8.76
C PHE A 165 4.53 9.97 10.27
N ARG A 166 5.40 9.09 10.80
CA ARG A 166 5.35 8.66 12.19
C ARG A 166 5.47 9.81 13.18
N ASN A 167 6.51 10.62 13.03
CA ASN A 167 6.81 11.66 14.01
C ASN A 167 5.74 12.75 14.06
N LEU A 168 5.29 13.22 12.90
CA LEU A 168 4.28 14.28 12.83
C LEU A 168 2.89 13.79 13.28
N ILE A 169 2.47 12.59 12.89
CA ILE A 169 1.21 12.03 13.33
C ILE A 169 1.21 11.80 14.85
N MET A 170 2.30 11.26 15.42
CA MET A 170 2.42 11.04 16.86
C MET A 170 2.29 12.33 17.68
N GLN A 171 2.76 13.46 17.17
CA GLN A 171 2.63 14.76 17.83
C GLN A 171 1.17 15.24 17.91
N HIS A 172 0.33 14.87 16.95
CA HIS A 172 -1.06 15.32 16.85
C HIS A 172 -2.07 14.33 17.44
N LEU A 173 -1.70 13.06 17.65
CA LEU A 173 -2.60 12.04 18.20
C LEU A 173 -3.27 12.42 19.53
N PRO A 174 -2.59 13.07 20.49
CA PRO A 174 -3.24 13.45 21.75
C PRO A 174 -4.35 14.49 21.60
N GLU A 175 -4.31 15.28 20.52
CA GLU A 175 -5.19 16.42 20.30
C GLU A 175 -6.26 16.17 19.22
N SER A 176 -6.05 15.15 18.38
CA SER A 176 -6.87 14.88 17.20
C SER A 176 -7.16 13.40 17.02
N VAL A 177 -8.40 13.06 16.74
CA VAL A 177 -8.79 11.69 16.38
C VAL A 177 -8.44 11.45 14.92
N LEU A 178 -7.29 10.83 14.65
CA LEU A 178 -6.75 10.61 13.32
C LEU A 178 -7.00 9.20 12.77
N TYR A 179 -7.53 8.28 13.58
CA TYR A 179 -7.70 6.87 13.25
C TYR A 179 -9.17 6.45 13.36
N ASN A 180 -9.50 5.37 12.65
CA ASN A 180 -10.73 4.62 12.85
C ASN A 180 -10.66 3.82 14.17
N ASP A 181 -11.77 3.22 14.58
CA ASP A 181 -11.88 2.44 15.82
C ASP A 181 -10.90 1.27 15.91
N ASP A 182 -10.39 0.79 14.78
CA ASP A 182 -9.38 -0.27 14.74
C ASP A 182 -7.97 0.20 15.15
N ARG A 183 -7.75 1.52 15.27
CA ARG A 183 -6.49 2.15 15.71
C ARG A 183 -5.29 1.86 14.83
N ILE A 184 -5.54 1.34 13.63
CA ILE A 184 -4.54 0.99 12.62
C ILE A 184 -4.69 1.86 11.39
N HIS A 185 -5.93 1.99 10.91
CA HIS A 185 -6.22 2.71 9.68
C HIS A 185 -6.57 4.17 9.96
N PRO A 186 -5.82 5.12 9.39
CA PRO A 186 -6.19 6.53 9.44
C PRO A 186 -7.62 6.75 8.93
N ASN A 187 -8.37 7.62 9.59
CA ASN A 187 -9.65 8.12 9.11
C ASN A 187 -9.44 9.24 8.05
N GLU A 188 -10.52 9.90 7.60
CA GLU A 188 -10.41 10.97 6.60
C GLU A 188 -9.46 12.09 7.04
N LEU A 189 -9.52 12.51 8.31
CA LEU A 189 -8.61 13.50 8.86
C LEU A 189 -7.16 13.00 8.89
N GLY A 190 -6.93 11.76 9.30
CA GLY A 190 -5.61 11.13 9.28
C GLY A 190 -5.02 11.05 7.87
N HIS A 191 -5.82 10.71 6.88
CA HIS A 191 -5.40 10.74 5.47
C HIS A 191 -5.09 12.16 4.98
N HIS A 192 -5.82 13.18 5.43
CA HIS A 192 -5.51 14.58 5.15
C HIS A 192 -4.12 14.95 5.72
N TYR A 193 -3.86 14.59 6.98
CA TYR A 193 -2.54 14.79 7.59
C TYR A 193 -1.43 14.12 6.78
N MET A 194 -1.62 12.87 6.36
CA MET A 194 -0.65 12.17 5.53
C MET A 194 -0.37 12.91 4.21
N ALA A 195 -1.40 13.42 3.53
CA ALA A 195 -1.23 14.17 2.29
C ALA A 195 -0.44 15.46 2.50
N GLN A 196 -0.75 16.22 3.56
CA GLN A 196 -0.05 17.45 3.89
C GLN A 196 1.42 17.21 4.25
N ILE A 197 1.69 16.18 5.07
CA ILE A 197 3.06 15.78 5.43
C ILE A 197 3.84 15.38 4.18
N PHE A 198 3.25 14.52 3.34
CA PHE A 198 3.89 14.09 2.10
C PHE A 198 4.29 15.26 1.22
N LEU A 199 3.34 16.14 0.89
CA LEU A 199 3.56 17.29 0.01
C LEU A 199 4.61 18.25 0.57
N THR A 200 4.67 18.43 1.88
CA THR A 200 5.64 19.31 2.52
C THR A 200 7.03 18.67 2.55
N GLU A 201 7.15 17.42 2.92
CA GLU A 201 8.45 16.75 3.02
C GLU A 201 9.12 16.49 1.66
N ILE A 202 8.33 16.36 0.59
CA ILE A 202 8.89 16.30 -0.78
C ILE A 202 9.14 17.68 -1.39
N GLY A 203 8.90 18.76 -0.65
CA GLY A 203 9.16 20.13 -1.10
C GLY A 203 8.15 20.68 -2.12
N GLU A 204 6.96 20.13 -2.19
CA GLU A 204 5.88 20.63 -3.07
C GLU A 204 4.99 21.67 -2.38
N LYS A 205 4.92 21.66 -1.05
CA LYS A 205 4.34 22.70 -0.20
C LYS A 205 5.40 23.26 0.75
N ASP A 206 5.30 24.55 1.06
CA ASP A 206 6.22 25.22 1.98
C ASP A 206 5.85 25.00 3.45
N THR A 207 4.56 24.78 3.71
CA THR A 207 4.01 24.66 5.07
C THR A 207 2.95 23.56 5.15
N LEU A 208 2.88 22.94 6.33
CA LEU A 208 1.77 22.07 6.70
C LEU A 208 0.48 22.88 6.84
N ASP A 209 -0.61 22.35 6.35
CA ASP A 209 -1.93 22.96 6.45
C ASP A 209 -2.94 21.86 6.83
N PHE A 210 -3.18 21.72 8.11
CA PHE A 210 -4.12 20.74 8.65
C PHE A 210 -5.53 21.30 8.84
N ASP A 211 -5.69 22.61 8.71
CA ASP A 211 -6.96 23.30 8.98
C ASP A 211 -7.86 23.42 7.74
N THR A 212 -7.29 23.40 6.55
CA THR A 212 -8.07 23.45 5.31
C THR A 212 -8.56 22.07 4.94
N PRO A 213 -9.86 21.77 5.12
CA PRO A 213 -10.37 20.44 4.83
C PRO A 213 -10.25 20.11 3.34
N PHE A 214 -9.83 18.89 3.05
CA PHE A 214 -9.92 18.35 1.71
C PHE A 214 -11.37 17.92 1.43
N VAL A 215 -11.89 18.30 0.27
CA VAL A 215 -13.28 17.95 -0.11
C VAL A 215 -13.28 16.59 -0.78
N TYR A 216 -13.62 15.56 -0.01
CA TYR A 216 -13.65 14.16 -0.47
C TYR A 216 -14.92 13.82 -1.26
N GLU A 217 -15.95 14.66 -1.33
CA GLU A 217 -17.24 14.32 -1.95
C GLU A 217 -17.09 13.87 -3.40
N GLU A 218 -16.35 14.61 -4.20
CA GLU A 218 -16.09 14.23 -5.59
C GLU A 218 -15.33 12.92 -5.68
N TRP A 219 -14.29 12.77 -4.88
CA TRP A 219 -13.50 11.52 -4.80
C TRP A 219 -14.36 10.35 -4.34
N ASN A 220 -15.13 10.49 -3.28
CA ASN A 220 -16.00 9.42 -2.76
C ASN A 220 -17.09 9.05 -3.76
N LYS A 221 -17.62 9.99 -4.52
CA LYS A 221 -18.56 9.72 -5.61
C LYS A 221 -17.91 8.87 -6.69
N LEU A 222 -16.75 9.28 -7.18
CA LEU A 222 -16.00 8.56 -8.20
C LEU A 222 -15.57 7.16 -7.72
N ARG A 223 -15.13 7.06 -6.47
CA ARG A 223 -14.79 5.76 -5.85
C ARG A 223 -16.02 4.84 -5.78
N LYS A 224 -17.17 5.34 -5.32
CA LYS A 224 -18.42 4.55 -5.26
C LYS A 224 -18.91 4.16 -6.65
N GLU A 225 -18.81 5.04 -7.63
CA GLU A 225 -19.12 4.70 -9.03
C GLU A 225 -18.18 3.63 -9.56
N ALA A 226 -16.90 3.72 -9.24
CA ALA A 226 -15.91 2.71 -9.57
C ALA A 226 -16.20 1.38 -8.86
N GLU A 227 -16.42 1.38 -7.55
CA GLU A 227 -16.76 0.20 -6.75
C GLU A 227 -18.07 -0.47 -7.19
N SER A 228 -19.07 0.30 -7.66
CA SER A 228 -20.31 -0.23 -8.19
C SER A 228 -20.14 -0.91 -9.55
N LYS A 229 -19.21 -0.39 -10.34
CA LYS A 229 -18.93 -0.84 -11.71
C LYS A 229 -17.87 -1.93 -11.76
N TYR A 230 -16.97 -1.90 -10.78
CA TYR A 230 -15.78 -2.71 -10.73
C TYR A 230 -15.57 -3.17 -9.27
N LYS A 231 -15.89 -4.42 -8.97
CA LYS A 231 -15.54 -5.02 -7.67
C LYS A 231 -14.07 -5.44 -7.69
N PRO A 232 -13.14 -4.73 -7.05
CA PRO A 232 -11.79 -5.22 -6.94
C PRO A 232 -11.82 -6.58 -6.22
N ILE A 233 -11.11 -7.57 -6.72
CA ILE A 233 -10.80 -8.75 -5.91
C ILE A 233 -9.93 -8.25 -4.78
N ASP A 234 -10.30 -8.56 -3.56
CA ASP A 234 -9.35 -8.49 -2.47
C ASP A 234 -8.17 -9.40 -2.83
N TYR A 235 -7.00 -8.78 -3.04
CA TYR A 235 -5.81 -9.50 -3.46
C TYR A 235 -5.44 -10.58 -2.45
N VAL A 236 -5.63 -10.32 -1.17
CA VAL A 236 -5.36 -11.29 -0.08
C VAL A 236 -6.32 -12.47 -0.21
N GLU A 237 -7.61 -12.20 -0.36
CA GLU A 237 -8.61 -13.27 -0.59
C GLU A 237 -8.29 -14.07 -1.84
N PHE A 238 -7.89 -13.40 -2.92
CA PHE A 238 -7.49 -14.07 -4.15
C PHE A 238 -6.28 -14.97 -3.96
N CYS A 239 -5.21 -14.46 -3.30
CA CYS A 239 -4.01 -15.25 -3.07
C CYS A 239 -4.26 -16.42 -2.12
N ASP A 240 -4.89 -16.19 -0.98
CA ASP A 240 -5.12 -17.22 0.02
C ASP A 240 -6.03 -18.33 -0.50
N ILE A 241 -7.12 -17.96 -1.18
CA ILE A 241 -8.01 -18.94 -1.79
C ILE A 241 -7.34 -19.61 -2.98
N PHE A 242 -6.62 -18.86 -3.81
CA PHE A 242 -6.00 -19.41 -4.99
C PHE A 242 -4.85 -20.35 -4.64
N GLU A 243 -3.97 -20.00 -3.70
CA GLU A 243 -2.90 -20.89 -3.24
C GLU A 243 -3.45 -22.17 -2.64
N TYR A 244 -4.50 -22.09 -1.81
CA TYR A 244 -5.15 -23.27 -1.24
C TYR A 244 -5.72 -24.19 -2.31
N TRP A 245 -6.41 -23.63 -3.32
CA TRP A 245 -7.11 -24.41 -4.36
C TRP A 245 -6.17 -24.98 -5.41
N VAL A 246 -5.01 -24.36 -5.66
CA VAL A 246 -4.11 -24.76 -6.76
C VAL A 246 -2.90 -25.58 -6.32
N GLN A 247 -2.70 -25.79 -5.03
CA GLN A 247 -1.54 -26.52 -4.50
C GLN A 247 -1.27 -27.85 -5.20
N ASN A 248 -2.32 -28.58 -5.49
CA ASN A 248 -2.27 -29.94 -6.05
C ASN A 248 -2.69 -30.02 -7.52
N LEU A 249 -2.88 -28.89 -8.19
CA LEU A 249 -3.33 -28.87 -9.57
C LEU A 249 -2.14 -28.88 -10.56
N SER A 250 -2.36 -29.51 -11.70
CA SER A 250 -1.45 -29.40 -12.85
C SER A 250 -1.45 -27.97 -13.42
N ASN A 251 -0.45 -27.66 -14.24
CA ASN A 251 -0.35 -26.33 -14.87
C ASN A 251 -1.58 -25.98 -15.73
N GLU A 252 -2.18 -26.96 -16.43
CA GLU A 252 -3.37 -26.74 -17.25
C GLU A 252 -4.62 -26.48 -16.40
N GLU A 253 -4.76 -27.21 -15.30
CA GLU A 253 -5.85 -26.97 -14.34
C GLU A 253 -5.69 -25.60 -13.68
N LYS A 254 -4.47 -25.17 -13.34
CA LYS A 254 -4.20 -23.82 -12.83
C LYS A 254 -4.61 -22.74 -13.82
N LYS A 255 -4.29 -22.91 -15.11
CA LYS A 255 -4.71 -22.00 -16.18
C LYS A 255 -6.25 -21.91 -16.25
N LYS A 256 -6.93 -23.05 -16.15
CA LYS A 256 -8.39 -23.12 -16.17
C LYS A 256 -9.00 -22.36 -14.98
N VAL A 257 -8.53 -22.62 -13.78
CA VAL A 257 -9.01 -21.94 -12.54
C VAL A 257 -8.79 -20.43 -12.63
N VAL A 258 -7.63 -19.99 -13.13
CA VAL A 258 -7.35 -18.55 -13.33
C VAL A 258 -8.35 -17.93 -14.31
N ARG A 259 -8.63 -18.59 -15.44
CA ARG A 259 -9.59 -18.09 -16.43
C ARG A 259 -11.00 -18.00 -15.86
N GLU A 260 -11.49 -19.07 -15.23
CA GLU A 260 -12.83 -19.11 -14.62
C GLU A 260 -12.98 -18.03 -13.53
N ARG A 261 -11.93 -17.77 -12.78
CA ARG A 261 -11.93 -16.69 -11.79
C ARG A 261 -11.99 -15.32 -12.46
N LEU A 262 -11.19 -15.09 -13.49
CA LEU A 262 -11.21 -13.85 -14.26
C LEU A 262 -12.57 -13.59 -14.94
N GLU A 263 -13.23 -14.65 -15.42
CA GLU A 263 -14.55 -14.55 -16.01
C GLU A 263 -15.63 -14.24 -14.97
N LYS A 264 -15.54 -14.82 -13.78
CA LYS A 264 -16.48 -14.59 -12.68
C LYS A 264 -16.49 -13.13 -12.19
N TYR A 265 -15.36 -12.50 -12.25
CA TYR A 265 -15.25 -11.08 -11.98
C TYR A 265 -15.28 -10.40 -13.35
N GLU A 266 -16.45 -10.21 -13.96
CA GLU A 266 -16.67 -9.57 -15.26
C GLU A 266 -15.91 -8.27 -15.44
N ASP A 267 -15.30 -7.84 -14.39
CA ASP A 267 -14.63 -6.64 -14.22
C ASP A 267 -13.14 -6.82 -14.15
N LYS A 268 -12.63 -6.57 -15.23
CA LYS A 268 -11.28 -6.78 -15.68
C LYS A 268 -10.25 -5.83 -15.04
N THR A 269 -10.54 -5.26 -13.88
CA THR A 269 -9.65 -4.37 -13.14
C THR A 269 -8.75 -5.10 -12.18
N GLN A 270 -8.67 -6.42 -12.27
CA GLN A 270 -8.11 -7.21 -11.20
C GLN A 270 -6.72 -7.71 -11.48
N TYR A 271 -5.92 -7.61 -10.46
CA TYR A 271 -4.56 -8.07 -10.46
C TYR A 271 -4.48 -9.58 -10.45
N ILE A 272 -3.67 -10.08 -11.36
CA ILE A 272 -3.18 -11.43 -11.31
C ILE A 272 -1.76 -11.36 -10.77
N PRO A 273 -1.46 -12.01 -9.64
CA PRO A 273 -0.13 -12.04 -9.09
C PRO A 273 0.90 -12.44 -10.14
N ALA A 274 2.10 -11.85 -10.08
CA ALA A 274 3.16 -12.16 -11.04
C ALA A 274 3.50 -13.66 -11.08
N SER A 275 3.38 -14.36 -9.95
CA SER A 275 3.55 -15.81 -9.83
C SER A 275 2.54 -16.60 -10.68
N TYR A 276 1.37 -16.03 -10.97
CA TYR A 276 0.32 -16.66 -11.77
C TYR A 276 0.29 -16.19 -13.22
N GLN A 277 1.09 -15.19 -13.60
CA GLN A 277 1.18 -14.69 -14.97
C GLN A 277 1.46 -15.79 -15.99
N LYS A 278 2.30 -16.76 -15.60
CA LYS A 278 2.63 -17.93 -16.44
C LYS A 278 1.43 -18.83 -16.77
N TYR A 279 0.31 -18.66 -16.08
CA TYR A 279 -0.93 -19.39 -16.33
C TYR A 279 -1.93 -18.65 -17.22
N ILE A 280 -1.56 -17.44 -17.66
CA ILE A 280 -2.40 -16.60 -18.53
C ILE A 280 -1.74 -16.51 -19.89
N ASP A 281 -2.40 -17.10 -20.88
CA ASP A 281 -1.86 -17.14 -22.25
C ASP A 281 -2.09 -15.82 -23.04
N ASN A 282 -2.77 -14.83 -22.44
CA ASN A 282 -3.15 -13.62 -23.16
C ASN A 282 -2.74 -12.34 -22.40
N ILE A 283 -1.64 -11.77 -22.85
CA ILE A 283 -1.13 -10.47 -22.39
C ILE A 283 -2.13 -9.33 -22.59
N ASP A 284 -3.00 -9.41 -23.62
CA ASP A 284 -4.00 -8.39 -23.91
C ASP A 284 -5.04 -8.23 -22.81
N ILE A 285 -5.39 -9.31 -22.09
CA ILE A 285 -6.31 -9.23 -20.95
C ILE A 285 -5.68 -8.36 -19.87
N ARG A 286 -4.39 -8.54 -19.60
CA ARG A 286 -3.67 -7.77 -18.59
C ARG A 286 -3.52 -6.30 -18.98
N GLN A 287 -3.18 -6.00 -20.22
CA GLN A 287 -3.09 -4.62 -20.70
C GLN A 287 -4.44 -3.91 -20.65
N ARG A 288 -5.54 -4.64 -20.91
CA ARG A 288 -6.90 -4.14 -20.72
C ARG A 288 -7.21 -3.89 -19.25
N LEU A 289 -6.89 -4.83 -18.37
CA LEU A 289 -7.09 -4.73 -16.93
C LEU A 289 -6.34 -3.52 -16.37
N VAL A 290 -5.05 -3.41 -16.70
CA VAL A 290 -4.21 -2.28 -16.32
C VAL A 290 -4.74 -0.97 -16.91
N GLY A 291 -5.17 -0.97 -18.18
CA GLY A 291 -5.70 0.23 -18.85
C GLY A 291 -7.00 0.74 -18.23
N GLU A 292 -7.85 -0.13 -17.70
CA GLU A 292 -9.12 0.27 -17.06
C GLU A 292 -8.94 0.66 -15.59
N VAL A 293 -8.07 0.01 -14.84
CA VAL A 293 -7.64 0.47 -13.50
C VAL A 293 -7.02 1.87 -13.58
N VAL A 294 -6.21 2.11 -14.60
CA VAL A 294 -5.64 3.43 -14.90
C VAL A 294 -6.74 4.49 -15.06
N LYS A 295 -7.82 4.20 -15.76
CA LYS A 295 -8.94 5.14 -15.92
C LYS A 295 -9.67 5.45 -14.61
N LEU A 296 -9.63 4.54 -13.64
CA LEU A 296 -10.30 4.70 -12.35
C LEU A 296 -9.43 5.36 -11.29
N THR A 297 -8.12 5.29 -11.42
CA THR A 297 -7.15 5.89 -10.49
C THR A 297 -6.63 7.25 -10.96
N ILE A 298 -6.89 7.65 -12.21
CA ILE A 298 -6.55 8.96 -12.75
C ILE A 298 -7.75 9.89 -12.60
N PHE A 299 -7.86 10.48 -11.45
CA PHE A 299 -8.71 11.66 -11.26
C PHE A 299 -7.98 12.76 -10.53
#